data_b01133d47fbd6cb78bc83f57be61a5c0
#
_entry.id   b01133d47fbd6cb78bc83f57be61a5c0
#
_cell.length_a   1.000
_cell.length_b   1.000
_cell.length_c   1.000
_cell.angle_alpha   90.00
_cell.angle_beta   90.00
_cell.angle_gamma   90.00
#
_symmetry.space_group_name_H-M   'P 1'
#
loop_
_entity.id
_entity.type
_entity.pdbx_description
1 polymer ?
#
loop_
_entity_poly.entity_id
_entity_poly.type
_entity_poly.pdbx_seq_one_letter_code
_entity_poly.pdbx_strand_id
1 'polypeptide(L)'
;LVGREGGQSDFLAANGYEKMGLPGDMVPSLNDPNGNPYANFDLGLGFHFDSAFRRGILSRVSAATAANINGAVIPARSDNDTGNNPHNPLYGIALAGAKGSILGLAGSENTDSGGNSTLPLPLFNPELRPTKVDRPSDVVNLVDTGDLVGILSKDDATKVMESIYRLSDEKMVNVDTLVARDADIDKAVRCGYLKAAHIADRFGGTPIDPGLDTDIVAADGSGIFLDTEFFAGNRDSREFQKTASVMKLVMNGFAGAGCVEMGGYDYHGGARAEGEVKDFRAGQCMGACLEYAAKLDMPLMLYVFSDGSLSSNGAIDNSGDGRGKGEWTSDNSSTAGSFFLVYNPPRLGGRPVLKGATLDEQLRHQQLGYMDAGGSVQRAATPMANNVNLLVNSIVLNYMALHGQVTTGDFAAIYQGLGIGHGLGSDLDRFTAFEPIVNGTVPVA
;
A
#
# COMPACT_ATOMS: atom_id res chain seq x y z
N LEU A 1 -11.39 9.60 8.28
CA LEU A 1 -12.04 10.08 9.52
C LEU A 1 -11.89 9.05 10.64
N VAL A 2 -11.74 9.53 11.85
CA VAL A 2 -11.74 8.73 13.07
C VAL A 2 -12.84 9.25 13.99
N GLY A 3 -13.54 8.36 14.66
CA GLY A 3 -14.58 8.64 15.62
C GLY A 3 -14.29 8.08 17.00
N ARG A 4 -15.30 8.11 17.86
CA ARG A 4 -15.33 7.49 19.19
C ARG A 4 -15.73 6.00 19.08
N GLU A 5 -16.15 5.42 20.15
CA GLU A 5 -16.45 3.99 20.28
C GLU A 5 -17.50 3.45 19.27
N GLY A 6 -18.42 4.30 18.84
CA GLY A 6 -19.38 4.00 17.77
C GLY A 6 -18.82 4.08 16.35
N GLY A 7 -17.52 4.25 16.20
CA GLY A 7 -16.87 4.30 14.88
C GLY A 7 -17.07 5.62 14.15
N GLN A 8 -17.11 5.56 12.81
CA GLN A 8 -17.14 6.75 11.95
C GLN A 8 -18.48 7.50 11.95
N SER A 9 -19.52 6.98 12.62
CA SER A 9 -20.76 7.70 12.87
C SER A 9 -20.80 8.40 14.25
N ASP A 10 -19.86 8.09 15.12
CA ASP A 10 -19.75 8.66 16.47
C ASP A 10 -18.60 9.66 16.53
N PHE A 11 -18.84 10.87 15.99
CA PHE A 11 -17.82 11.87 15.80
C PHE A 11 -17.21 12.36 17.12
N LEU A 12 -15.95 12.81 17.03
CA LEU A 12 -15.27 13.51 18.13
C LEU A 12 -15.96 14.85 18.42
N ALA A 13 -15.65 15.44 19.57
CA ALA A 13 -16.00 16.84 19.81
C ALA A 13 -15.21 17.76 18.85
N ALA A 14 -15.70 18.98 18.64
CA ALA A 14 -15.07 19.94 17.73
C ALA A 14 -13.58 20.17 18.06
N ASN A 15 -13.24 20.32 19.33
CA ASN A 15 -11.84 20.49 19.77
C ASN A 15 -10.96 19.28 19.48
N GLY A 16 -11.52 18.07 19.38
CA GLY A 16 -10.79 16.87 18.97
C GLY A 16 -10.39 16.93 17.49
N TYR A 17 -11.29 17.39 16.63
CA TYR A 17 -10.98 17.61 15.21
C TYR A 17 -10.09 18.84 15.00
N GLU A 18 -10.24 19.92 15.79
CA GLU A 18 -9.34 21.07 15.76
C GLU A 18 -7.90 20.66 16.08
N LYS A 19 -7.71 19.81 17.07
CA LYS A 19 -6.41 19.23 17.40
C LYS A 19 -5.81 18.43 16.21
N MET A 20 -6.65 17.86 15.36
CA MET A 20 -6.25 17.17 14.13
C MET A 20 -6.30 18.07 12.88
N GLY A 21 -6.30 19.38 13.06
CA GLY A 21 -6.16 20.37 11.98
C GLY A 21 -7.45 20.68 11.21
N LEU A 22 -8.64 20.39 11.77
CA LEU A 22 -9.93 20.83 11.20
C LEU A 22 -10.52 21.92 12.07
N PRO A 23 -10.77 23.13 11.55
CA PRO A 23 -11.45 24.18 12.31
C PRO A 23 -12.87 23.80 12.67
N GLY A 24 -13.43 24.46 13.70
CA GLY A 24 -14.71 24.09 14.29
C GLY A 24 -15.92 24.19 13.36
N ASP A 25 -15.82 24.96 12.29
CA ASP A 25 -16.83 25.11 11.24
C ASP A 25 -16.67 24.07 10.08
N MET A 26 -15.59 23.28 10.09
CA MET A 26 -15.32 22.23 9.11
C MET A 26 -15.36 20.81 9.69
N VAL A 27 -15.87 20.63 10.90
CA VAL A 27 -15.90 19.31 11.53
C VAL A 27 -16.88 18.36 10.83
N PRO A 28 -16.60 17.04 10.83
CA PRO A 28 -17.39 16.05 10.07
C PRO A 28 -18.88 15.99 10.39
N SER A 29 -19.30 16.47 11.56
CA SER A 29 -20.72 16.52 11.97
C SER A 29 -21.51 17.67 11.33
N LEU A 30 -20.87 18.55 10.60
CA LEU A 30 -21.47 19.71 9.95
C LEU A 30 -21.53 19.52 8.42
N ASN A 31 -22.22 20.49 7.79
CA ASN A 31 -22.25 20.63 6.33
C ASN A 31 -21.50 21.89 5.90
N ASP A 32 -21.04 21.90 4.66
CA ASP A 32 -20.47 23.08 4.02
C ASP A 32 -21.56 24.16 3.76
N PRO A 33 -21.18 25.39 3.37
CA PRO A 33 -22.16 26.46 3.08
C PRO A 33 -23.18 26.11 1.96
N ASN A 34 -22.91 25.08 1.16
CA ASN A 34 -23.80 24.61 0.10
C ASN A 34 -24.70 23.46 0.57
N GLY A 35 -24.59 23.03 1.83
CA GLY A 35 -25.37 21.94 2.42
C GLY A 35 -24.79 20.55 2.23
N ASN A 36 -23.56 20.40 1.70
CA ASN A 36 -22.93 19.10 1.53
C ASN A 36 -22.25 18.65 2.84
N PRO A 37 -22.39 17.37 3.26
CA PRO A 37 -21.74 16.87 4.46
C PRO A 37 -20.23 16.97 4.36
N TYR A 38 -19.56 17.38 5.44
CA TYR A 38 -18.09 17.29 5.50
C TYR A 38 -17.57 15.85 5.61
N ALA A 39 -18.37 14.92 6.11
CA ALA A 39 -18.06 13.49 6.07
C ALA A 39 -18.48 12.89 4.72
N ASN A 40 -17.55 12.25 4.02
CA ASN A 40 -17.78 11.62 2.71
C ASN A 40 -17.33 10.16 2.70
N PHE A 41 -18.15 9.28 2.11
CA PHE A 41 -17.96 7.83 2.08
C PHE A 41 -17.91 7.24 0.65
N ASP A 42 -17.59 8.04 -0.35
CA ASP A 42 -17.54 7.58 -1.75
C ASP A 42 -16.58 6.39 -1.94
N LEU A 43 -15.47 6.38 -1.17
CA LEU A 43 -14.49 5.31 -1.15
C LEU A 43 -14.79 4.21 -0.10
N GLY A 44 -16.00 4.14 0.43
CA GLY A 44 -16.38 3.22 1.51
C GLY A 44 -15.91 3.70 2.88
N LEU A 45 -14.62 3.95 3.05
CA LEU A 45 -14.06 4.56 4.26
C LEU A 45 -14.42 6.05 4.32
N GLY A 46 -14.77 6.56 5.50
CA GLY A 46 -15.07 7.96 5.70
C GLY A 46 -13.86 8.85 5.61
N PHE A 47 -13.91 9.82 4.71
CA PHE A 47 -12.93 10.91 4.59
C PHE A 47 -13.61 12.25 4.88
N HIS A 48 -12.83 13.22 5.34
CA HIS A 48 -13.29 14.59 5.26
C HIS A 48 -13.48 14.99 3.78
N PHE A 49 -14.57 15.67 3.46
CA PHE A 49 -14.89 16.07 2.08
C PHE A 49 -13.71 16.73 1.37
N ASP A 50 -13.01 17.65 2.04
CA ASP A 50 -11.86 18.38 1.52
C ASP A 50 -10.50 17.72 1.86
N SER A 51 -10.47 16.42 2.19
CA SER A 51 -9.21 15.70 2.38
C SER A 51 -8.38 15.69 1.10
N ALA A 52 -7.11 16.11 1.21
CA ALA A 52 -6.19 16.11 0.07
C ALA A 52 -5.94 14.69 -0.45
N PHE A 53 -5.78 13.69 0.44
CA PHE A 53 -5.71 12.28 0.03
C PHE A 53 -6.93 11.86 -0.80
N ARG A 54 -8.15 12.13 -0.29
CA ARG A 54 -9.38 11.78 -1.01
C ARG A 54 -9.43 12.46 -2.39
N ARG A 55 -9.17 13.76 -2.45
CA ARG A 55 -9.17 14.51 -3.72
C ARG A 55 -8.15 13.95 -4.71
N GLY A 56 -6.95 13.59 -4.22
CA GLY A 56 -5.91 12.96 -5.01
C GLY A 56 -6.34 11.59 -5.54
N ILE A 57 -6.89 10.72 -4.69
CA ILE A 57 -7.41 9.40 -5.11
C ILE A 57 -8.47 9.57 -6.19
N LEU A 58 -9.50 10.40 -5.93
CA LEU A 58 -10.61 10.62 -6.87
C LEU A 58 -10.20 11.27 -8.19
N SER A 59 -9.04 11.94 -8.24
CA SER A 59 -8.50 12.49 -9.49
C SER A 59 -7.92 11.41 -10.42
N ARG A 60 -7.74 10.18 -9.93
CA ARG A 60 -7.13 9.07 -10.68
C ARG A 60 -8.04 7.86 -10.86
N VAL A 61 -9.00 7.66 -9.97
CA VAL A 61 -9.92 6.54 -10.07
C VAL A 61 -11.18 6.91 -10.84
N SER A 62 -11.65 6.00 -11.66
CA SER A 62 -12.97 6.10 -12.28
C SER A 62 -14.09 5.96 -11.23
N ALA A 63 -15.28 6.43 -11.53
CA ALA A 63 -16.45 6.23 -10.66
C ALA A 63 -16.74 4.74 -10.43
N ALA A 64 -16.50 3.89 -11.44
CA ALA A 64 -16.67 2.45 -11.34
C ALA A 64 -15.65 1.84 -10.37
N THR A 65 -14.39 2.27 -10.42
CA THR A 65 -13.35 1.82 -9.48
C THR A 65 -13.69 2.29 -8.07
N ALA A 66 -14.02 3.57 -7.87
CA ALA A 66 -14.39 4.13 -6.57
C ALA A 66 -15.56 3.37 -5.91
N ALA A 67 -16.57 2.97 -6.69
CA ALA A 67 -17.71 2.19 -6.20
C ALA A 67 -17.32 0.81 -5.64
N ASN A 68 -16.15 0.28 -5.99
CA ASN A 68 -15.64 -1.02 -5.58
C ASN A 68 -14.51 -0.96 -4.54
N ILE A 69 -14.30 0.21 -3.93
CA ILE A 69 -13.34 0.42 -2.86
C ILE A 69 -14.06 0.44 -1.51
N ASN A 70 -13.42 -0.10 -0.50
CA ASN A 70 -13.75 0.10 0.90
C ASN A 70 -12.43 0.21 1.70
N GLY A 71 -12.51 0.53 2.99
CA GLY A 71 -11.32 0.66 3.82
C GLY A 71 -11.63 0.56 5.30
N ALA A 72 -10.58 0.48 6.10
CA ALA A 72 -10.66 0.55 7.54
C ALA A 72 -9.55 1.44 8.10
N VAL A 73 -9.82 2.07 9.24
CA VAL A 73 -8.90 2.95 9.96
C VAL A 73 -8.54 2.33 11.31
N ILE A 74 -7.27 2.49 11.70
CA ILE A 74 -6.73 1.95 12.94
C ILE A 74 -6.09 3.09 13.74
N PRO A 75 -6.79 3.65 14.73
CA PRO A 75 -6.20 4.57 15.68
C PRO A 75 -5.17 3.83 16.54
N ALA A 76 -3.90 4.16 16.38
CA ALA A 76 -2.82 3.57 17.14
C ALA A 76 -1.75 4.62 17.43
N ARG A 77 -1.34 4.74 18.71
CA ARG A 77 -0.27 5.66 19.09
C ARG A 77 1.04 5.27 18.44
N SER A 78 1.76 6.27 18.00
CA SER A 78 3.18 6.17 17.73
C SER A 78 3.95 6.50 19.01
N ASP A 79 4.94 5.71 19.37
CA ASP A 79 5.77 6.01 20.57
C ASP A 79 6.81 7.09 20.27
N ASN A 80 7.09 7.32 19.00
CA ASN A 80 8.11 8.22 18.55
C ASN A 80 7.79 8.63 17.09
N ASP A 81 8.22 9.78 16.70
CA ASP A 81 7.93 10.47 15.45
C ASP A 81 9.16 10.59 14.52
N THR A 82 10.18 9.76 14.74
CA THR A 82 11.51 9.90 14.10
C THR A 82 11.91 8.72 13.23
N GLY A 83 11.02 8.09 12.51
CA GLY A 83 11.34 6.96 11.62
C GLY A 83 11.75 5.65 12.32
N ASN A 84 11.65 5.59 13.65
CA ASN A 84 12.03 4.40 14.44
C ASN A 84 10.87 3.45 14.68
N ASN A 85 9.64 3.87 14.33
CA ASN A 85 8.47 3.08 14.60
C ASN A 85 8.35 1.93 13.59
N PRO A 86 8.19 0.69 14.03
CA PRO A 86 8.12 -0.47 13.15
C PRO A 86 6.72 -0.62 12.53
N HIS A 87 6.31 0.33 11.70
CA HIS A 87 4.99 0.36 11.06
C HIS A 87 4.90 -0.51 9.80
N ASN A 88 6.03 -0.94 9.22
CA ASN A 88 6.03 -1.61 7.92
C ASN A 88 5.68 -3.10 8.02
N PRO A 89 4.57 -3.57 7.43
CA PRO A 89 4.12 -4.95 7.48
C PRO A 89 4.73 -5.85 6.40
N LEU A 90 5.64 -5.36 5.57
CA LEU A 90 6.04 -5.99 4.31
C LEU A 90 6.49 -7.45 4.46
N TYR A 91 7.30 -7.74 5.51
CA TYR A 91 7.73 -9.12 5.79
C TYR A 91 6.61 -10.02 6.30
N GLY A 92 5.70 -9.48 7.09
CA GLY A 92 4.51 -10.22 7.53
C GLY A 92 3.62 -10.61 6.35
N ILE A 93 3.46 -9.73 5.38
CA ILE A 93 2.73 -9.99 4.14
C ILE A 93 3.45 -11.08 3.30
N ALA A 94 4.78 -11.02 3.19
CA ALA A 94 5.56 -12.08 2.53
C ALA A 94 5.43 -13.43 3.24
N LEU A 95 5.49 -13.44 4.58
CA LEU A 95 5.28 -14.65 5.38
C LEU A 95 3.87 -15.21 5.26
N ALA A 96 2.87 -14.35 5.03
CA ALA A 96 1.50 -14.77 4.70
C ALA A 96 1.36 -15.42 3.32
N GLY A 97 2.43 -15.46 2.52
CA GLY A 97 2.48 -16.15 1.25
C GLY A 97 2.49 -15.26 0.01
N ALA A 98 2.53 -13.93 0.17
CA ALA A 98 2.71 -13.03 -0.96
C ALA A 98 4.13 -13.19 -1.53
N LYS A 99 4.25 -13.92 -2.63
CA LYS A 99 5.52 -14.21 -3.30
C LYS A 99 5.46 -13.78 -4.75
N GLY A 100 6.51 -13.10 -5.20
CA GLY A 100 6.67 -12.78 -6.62
C GLY A 100 7.47 -13.84 -7.36
N SER A 101 7.35 -13.81 -8.67
CA SER A 101 8.08 -14.74 -9.56
C SER A 101 9.58 -14.41 -9.67
N ILE A 102 9.96 -13.15 -9.42
CA ILE A 102 11.35 -12.66 -9.52
C ILE A 102 11.84 -12.20 -8.16
N LEU A 103 11.07 -11.36 -7.48
CA LEU A 103 11.41 -10.72 -6.21
C LEU A 103 10.47 -11.19 -5.11
N GLY A 104 11.00 -11.46 -3.93
CA GLY A 104 10.15 -11.60 -2.74
C GLY A 104 9.41 -10.29 -2.48
N LEU A 105 10.14 -9.20 -2.36
CA LEU A 105 9.65 -7.88 -2.01
C LEU A 105 10.30 -6.79 -2.87
N ALA A 106 9.55 -5.73 -3.17
CA ALA A 106 10.04 -4.51 -3.81
C ALA A 106 9.93 -3.31 -2.85
N GLY A 107 10.85 -2.37 -2.94
CA GLY A 107 10.81 -1.14 -2.15
C GLY A 107 11.36 0.05 -2.93
N SER A 108 10.94 1.25 -2.60
CA SER A 108 11.45 2.45 -3.28
C SER A 108 12.75 2.98 -2.68
N GLU A 109 13.19 2.46 -1.53
CA GLU A 109 14.44 2.82 -0.88
C GLU A 109 15.35 1.60 -0.62
N ASN A 110 16.66 1.85 -0.55
CA ASN A 110 17.64 0.81 -0.26
C ASN A 110 17.81 0.62 1.27
N THR A 111 16.74 0.19 1.91
CA THR A 111 16.67 -0.09 3.35
C THR A 111 16.12 -1.48 3.59
N ASP A 112 16.19 -1.96 4.83
CA ASP A 112 15.61 -3.26 5.19
C ASP A 112 14.09 -3.32 5.06
N SER A 113 13.41 -2.18 5.10
CA SER A 113 11.95 -2.06 4.93
C SER A 113 11.52 -1.63 3.53
N GLY A 114 12.45 -1.29 2.65
CA GLY A 114 12.15 -0.72 1.34
C GLY A 114 11.60 0.72 1.37
N GLY A 115 11.64 1.36 2.53
CA GLY A 115 11.22 2.73 2.81
C GLY A 115 11.95 3.28 4.04
N ASN A 116 11.52 4.41 4.59
CA ASN A 116 12.12 5.02 5.79
C ASN A 116 11.60 4.43 7.10
N SER A 117 10.36 3.95 7.14
CA SER A 117 9.82 3.32 8.34
C SER A 117 10.51 1.97 8.61
N THR A 118 10.78 1.68 9.87
CA THR A 118 11.33 0.38 10.27
C THR A 118 10.27 -0.72 10.24
N LEU A 119 10.66 -1.91 10.57
CA LEU A 119 9.81 -3.11 10.60
C LEU A 119 9.94 -3.84 11.95
N PRO A 120 8.95 -4.63 12.38
CA PRO A 120 9.09 -5.47 13.55
C PRO A 120 10.24 -6.47 13.39
N LEU A 121 11.26 -6.38 14.25
CA LEU A 121 12.44 -7.25 14.17
C LEU A 121 12.13 -8.76 14.13
N PRO A 122 11.12 -9.27 14.88
CA PRO A 122 10.78 -10.69 14.82
C PRO A 122 10.29 -11.18 13.44
N LEU A 123 9.81 -10.26 12.59
CA LEU A 123 9.35 -10.60 11.23
C LEU A 123 10.47 -10.48 10.18
N PHE A 124 11.60 -9.88 10.54
CA PHE A 124 12.68 -9.61 9.60
C PHE A 124 13.31 -10.90 9.07
N ASN A 125 13.42 -10.97 7.75
CA ASN A 125 14.15 -12.03 7.07
C ASN A 125 15.10 -11.41 6.03
N PRO A 126 16.42 -11.47 6.25
CA PRO A 126 17.41 -10.86 5.35
C PRO A 126 17.40 -11.45 3.93
N GLU A 127 16.91 -12.68 3.76
CA GLU A 127 16.78 -13.31 2.44
C GLU A 127 15.66 -12.71 1.60
N LEU A 128 14.70 -12.04 2.25
CA LEU A 128 13.56 -11.38 1.61
C LEU A 128 13.73 -9.86 1.55
N ARG A 129 14.96 -9.33 1.79
CA ARG A 129 15.19 -7.88 1.74
C ARG A 129 14.63 -7.27 0.46
N PRO A 130 13.84 -6.18 0.55
CA PRO A 130 13.25 -5.53 -0.62
C PRO A 130 14.32 -5.10 -1.62
N THR A 131 14.10 -5.40 -2.88
CA THR A 131 14.90 -4.85 -3.97
C THR A 131 14.45 -3.41 -4.24
N LYS A 132 15.41 -2.47 -4.29
CA LYS A 132 15.11 -1.08 -4.60
C LYS A 132 14.63 -0.92 -6.04
N VAL A 133 13.48 -0.25 -6.21
CA VAL A 133 12.88 0.11 -7.49
C VAL A 133 12.23 1.49 -7.34
N ASP A 134 12.83 2.52 -7.92
CA ASP A 134 12.35 3.89 -7.79
C ASP A 134 12.05 4.59 -9.14
N ARG A 135 12.26 3.90 -10.27
CA ARG A 135 12.05 4.43 -11.62
C ARG A 135 11.78 3.32 -12.65
N PRO A 136 11.20 3.65 -13.80
CA PRO A 136 10.90 2.69 -14.88
C PRO A 136 12.07 1.83 -15.35
N SER A 137 13.27 2.43 -15.46
CA SER A 137 14.48 1.68 -15.85
C SER A 137 14.87 0.55 -14.89
N ASP A 138 14.52 0.66 -13.61
CA ASP A 138 14.82 -0.40 -12.64
C ASP A 138 13.94 -1.62 -12.90
N VAL A 139 12.67 -1.39 -13.29
CA VAL A 139 11.74 -2.47 -13.69
C VAL A 139 12.26 -3.19 -14.93
N VAL A 140 12.65 -2.43 -15.95
CA VAL A 140 13.22 -2.98 -17.20
C VAL A 140 14.45 -3.82 -16.89
N ASN A 141 15.39 -3.29 -16.11
CA ASN A 141 16.63 -4.01 -15.76
C ASN A 141 16.40 -5.30 -14.95
N LEU A 142 15.35 -5.35 -14.12
CA LEU A 142 15.02 -6.54 -13.32
C LEU A 142 14.32 -7.62 -14.12
N VAL A 143 13.56 -7.22 -15.14
CA VAL A 143 12.67 -8.12 -15.90
C VAL A 143 13.19 -8.28 -17.33
N ASP A 144 14.36 -7.75 -17.65
CA ASP A 144 14.93 -7.80 -18.99
C ASP A 144 15.05 -9.25 -19.50
N THR A 145 14.27 -9.54 -20.54
CA THR A 145 14.28 -10.79 -21.28
C THR A 145 14.99 -10.62 -22.62
N GLY A 146 15.92 -9.63 -22.73
CA GLY A 146 16.66 -9.33 -23.94
C GLY A 146 15.81 -8.61 -25.01
N ASP A 147 14.94 -7.68 -24.57
CA ASP A 147 14.01 -6.90 -25.42
C ASP A 147 13.03 -7.76 -26.26
N LEU A 148 12.91 -9.05 -25.98
CA LEU A 148 12.03 -9.94 -26.75
C LEU A 148 10.55 -9.76 -26.38
N VAL A 149 10.29 -9.32 -25.14
CA VAL A 149 8.94 -9.02 -24.69
C VAL A 149 8.46 -7.70 -25.30
N GLY A 150 7.34 -7.75 -26.00
CA GLY A 150 6.80 -6.61 -26.73
C GLY A 150 7.23 -6.52 -28.22
N ILE A 151 8.28 -7.24 -28.63
CA ILE A 151 8.71 -7.34 -30.05
C ILE A 151 8.16 -8.61 -30.70
N LEU A 152 8.19 -9.72 -29.97
CA LEU A 152 7.70 -11.01 -30.45
C LEU A 152 6.35 -11.34 -29.80
N SER A 153 5.60 -12.25 -30.44
CA SER A 153 4.47 -12.88 -29.76
C SER A 153 4.97 -13.64 -28.52
N LYS A 154 4.09 -13.83 -27.53
CA LYS A 154 4.39 -14.60 -26.32
C LYS A 154 5.01 -15.97 -26.64
N ASP A 155 4.40 -16.70 -27.57
CA ASP A 155 4.85 -18.05 -27.98
C ASP A 155 6.22 -18.02 -28.66
N ASP A 156 6.50 -17.01 -29.47
CA ASP A 156 7.78 -16.88 -30.15
C ASP A 156 8.88 -16.43 -29.19
N ALA A 157 8.60 -15.50 -28.31
CA ALA A 157 9.51 -15.07 -27.25
C ALA A 157 9.92 -16.26 -26.36
N THR A 158 8.96 -17.08 -25.93
CA THR A 158 9.21 -18.29 -25.14
C THR A 158 10.11 -19.27 -25.89
N LYS A 159 9.83 -19.58 -27.17
CA LYS A 159 10.66 -20.47 -27.98
C LYS A 159 12.08 -19.97 -28.21
N VAL A 160 12.24 -18.66 -28.38
CA VAL A 160 13.57 -18.04 -28.52
C VAL A 160 14.33 -18.15 -27.20
N MET A 161 13.71 -17.87 -26.07
CA MET A 161 14.34 -17.99 -24.75
C MET A 161 14.71 -19.45 -24.42
N GLU A 162 13.88 -20.43 -24.74
CA GLU A 162 14.23 -21.83 -24.60
C GLU A 162 15.42 -22.22 -25.51
N SER A 163 15.49 -21.68 -26.71
CA SER A 163 16.60 -21.93 -27.63
C SER A 163 17.90 -21.34 -27.12
N ILE A 164 17.86 -20.11 -26.59
CA ILE A 164 18.99 -19.46 -25.94
C ILE A 164 19.45 -20.26 -24.72
N TYR A 165 18.52 -20.73 -23.90
CA TYR A 165 18.84 -21.60 -22.77
C TYR A 165 19.62 -22.83 -23.20
N ARG A 166 19.12 -23.59 -24.18
CA ARG A 166 19.77 -24.84 -24.69
C ARG A 166 21.18 -24.58 -25.23
N LEU A 167 21.33 -23.48 -26.03
CA LEU A 167 22.64 -23.11 -26.57
C LEU A 167 23.61 -22.68 -25.49
N SER A 168 23.14 -21.96 -24.47
CA SER A 168 23.96 -21.53 -23.36
C SER A 168 24.35 -22.69 -22.46
N ASP A 169 23.45 -23.62 -22.22
CA ASP A 169 23.71 -24.83 -21.46
C ASP A 169 24.83 -25.70 -22.10
N GLU A 170 24.74 -25.93 -23.42
CA GLU A 170 25.82 -26.62 -24.15
C GLU A 170 27.15 -25.89 -24.12
N LYS A 171 27.15 -24.56 -24.16
CA LYS A 171 28.38 -23.76 -24.07
C LYS A 171 28.97 -23.80 -22.66
N MET A 172 28.14 -23.72 -21.63
CA MET A 172 28.59 -23.72 -20.23
C MET A 172 29.28 -25.02 -19.82
N VAL A 173 28.91 -26.14 -20.39
CA VAL A 173 29.62 -27.43 -20.17
C VAL A 173 31.12 -27.35 -20.52
N ASN A 174 31.50 -26.43 -21.42
CA ASN A 174 32.88 -26.26 -21.89
C ASN A 174 33.54 -25.01 -21.34
N VAL A 175 32.92 -24.31 -20.37
CA VAL A 175 33.47 -23.12 -19.73
C VAL A 175 33.96 -23.48 -18.33
N ASP A 176 35.24 -23.26 -18.10
CA ASP A 176 35.84 -23.28 -16.76
C ASP A 176 36.12 -21.82 -16.34
N THR A 177 35.40 -21.33 -15.35
CA THR A 177 35.55 -19.94 -14.87
C THR A 177 36.77 -19.76 -14.00
N LEU A 178 37.50 -20.84 -13.70
CA LEU A 178 38.67 -20.87 -12.81
C LEU A 178 38.39 -20.36 -11.37
N VAL A 179 37.12 -20.37 -10.97
CA VAL A 179 36.69 -19.99 -9.61
C VAL A 179 36.29 -21.25 -8.85
N ALA A 180 36.57 -21.26 -7.53
CA ALA A 180 36.29 -22.42 -6.66
C ALA A 180 34.80 -22.85 -6.60
N ARG A 181 33.89 -22.01 -7.10
CA ARG A 181 32.43 -22.23 -7.10
C ARG A 181 31.82 -22.22 -8.52
N ASP A 182 32.55 -22.78 -9.49
CA ASP A 182 32.15 -22.82 -10.89
C ASP A 182 30.75 -23.45 -11.10
N ALA A 183 30.49 -24.56 -10.42
CA ALA A 183 29.17 -25.21 -10.46
C ALA A 183 28.01 -24.35 -9.93
N ASP A 184 28.27 -23.41 -9.02
CA ASP A 184 27.25 -22.47 -8.54
C ASP A 184 26.97 -21.38 -9.58
N ILE A 185 28.00 -20.96 -10.32
CA ILE A 185 27.84 -20.02 -11.45
C ILE A 185 27.02 -20.67 -12.56
N ASP A 186 27.35 -21.89 -12.96
CA ASP A 186 26.60 -22.68 -13.93
C ASP A 186 25.13 -22.78 -13.54
N LYS A 187 24.85 -23.15 -12.29
CA LYS A 187 23.50 -23.28 -11.77
C LYS A 187 22.76 -21.94 -11.78
N ALA A 188 23.44 -20.85 -11.44
CA ALA A 188 22.83 -19.51 -11.46
C ALA A 188 22.48 -19.07 -12.88
N VAL A 189 23.35 -19.30 -13.86
CA VAL A 189 23.12 -18.98 -15.27
C VAL A 189 21.94 -19.79 -15.83
N ARG A 190 21.92 -21.10 -15.59
CA ARG A 190 20.81 -21.98 -16.00
C ARG A 190 19.47 -21.53 -15.38
N CYS A 191 19.49 -21.23 -14.08
CA CYS A 191 18.29 -20.73 -13.38
C CYS A 191 17.81 -19.39 -13.95
N GLY A 192 18.74 -18.49 -14.32
CA GLY A 192 18.43 -17.21 -14.95
C GLY A 192 17.67 -17.38 -16.28
N TYR A 193 18.17 -18.23 -17.17
CA TYR A 193 17.51 -18.48 -18.46
C TYR A 193 16.13 -19.14 -18.32
N LEU A 194 15.99 -20.09 -17.39
CA LEU A 194 14.69 -20.74 -17.13
C LEU A 194 13.69 -19.73 -16.56
N LYS A 195 14.12 -18.84 -15.67
CA LYS A 195 13.27 -17.76 -15.14
C LYS A 195 12.89 -16.77 -16.24
N ALA A 196 13.83 -16.39 -17.11
CA ALA A 196 13.54 -15.48 -18.21
C ALA A 196 12.53 -16.08 -19.21
N ALA A 197 12.65 -17.36 -19.55
CA ALA A 197 11.67 -18.07 -20.38
C ALA A 197 10.29 -18.12 -19.71
N HIS A 198 10.24 -18.41 -18.42
CA HIS A 198 8.99 -18.41 -17.65
C HIS A 198 8.34 -17.02 -17.58
N ILE A 199 9.14 -15.97 -17.45
CA ILE A 199 8.67 -14.58 -17.47
C ILE A 199 8.10 -14.23 -18.85
N ALA A 200 8.80 -14.59 -19.92
CA ALA A 200 8.32 -14.39 -21.29
C ALA A 200 7.00 -15.15 -21.54
N ASP A 201 6.88 -16.39 -21.05
CA ASP A 201 5.64 -17.16 -21.14
C ASP A 201 4.49 -16.55 -20.34
N ARG A 202 4.75 -16.06 -19.15
CA ARG A 202 3.70 -15.54 -18.26
C ARG A 202 3.27 -14.12 -18.61
N PHE A 203 4.20 -13.26 -19.03
CA PHE A 203 4.01 -11.82 -19.16
C PHE A 203 4.28 -11.24 -20.56
N GLY A 204 4.60 -12.09 -21.54
CA GLY A 204 5.12 -11.71 -22.86
C GLY A 204 4.21 -10.85 -23.75
N GLY A 205 3.04 -10.45 -23.29
CA GLY A 205 2.14 -9.56 -24.04
C GLY A 205 1.99 -8.16 -23.41
N THR A 206 2.63 -7.89 -22.27
CA THR A 206 2.45 -6.65 -21.53
C THR A 206 3.77 -5.86 -21.50
N PRO A 207 3.80 -4.57 -21.87
CA PRO A 207 5.01 -3.78 -21.76
C PRO A 207 5.56 -3.83 -20.33
N ILE A 208 6.85 -4.12 -20.18
CA ILE A 208 7.53 -4.21 -18.88
C ILE A 208 7.74 -2.80 -18.32
N ASP A 209 8.18 -1.88 -19.17
CA ASP A 209 8.36 -0.47 -18.82
C ASP A 209 6.99 0.14 -18.47
N PRO A 210 6.79 0.62 -17.23
CA PRO A 210 5.54 1.28 -16.84
C PRO A 210 5.27 2.56 -17.65
N GLY A 211 6.30 3.20 -18.21
CA GLY A 211 6.14 4.37 -19.08
C GLY A 211 5.64 4.03 -20.50
N LEU A 212 5.71 2.76 -20.91
CA LEU A 212 5.21 2.26 -22.18
C LEU A 212 3.88 1.48 -22.02
N ASP A 213 3.44 1.25 -20.81
CA ASP A 213 2.15 0.61 -20.51
C ASP A 213 1.03 1.64 -20.69
N THR A 214 0.21 1.46 -21.72
CA THR A 214 -0.89 2.39 -22.06
C THR A 214 -1.99 2.44 -21.00
N ASP A 215 -2.10 1.44 -20.13
CA ASP A 215 -2.97 1.48 -18.97
C ASP A 215 -2.43 2.43 -17.89
N ILE A 216 -1.11 2.62 -17.83
CA ILE A 216 -0.44 3.49 -16.86
C ILE A 216 -0.25 4.89 -17.46
N VAL A 217 0.32 4.99 -18.66
CA VAL A 217 0.67 6.28 -19.31
C VAL A 217 0.10 6.35 -20.71
N ALA A 218 -0.71 7.36 -20.98
CA ALA A 218 -1.21 7.62 -22.34
C ALA A 218 -1.40 9.11 -22.59
N ALA A 219 -0.97 9.56 -23.79
CA ALA A 219 -1.06 10.95 -24.19
C ALA A 219 -2.52 11.43 -24.40
N ASP A 220 -3.41 10.53 -24.76
CA ASP A 220 -4.84 10.81 -25.00
C ASP A 220 -5.70 10.82 -23.73
N GLY A 221 -5.09 10.57 -22.55
CA GLY A 221 -5.77 10.53 -21.27
C GLY A 221 -6.51 9.22 -20.97
N SER A 222 -6.34 8.18 -21.79
CA SER A 222 -6.90 6.83 -21.49
C SER A 222 -6.11 6.08 -20.41
N GLY A 223 -4.84 6.47 -20.22
CA GLY A 223 -3.99 6.00 -19.13
C GLY A 223 -4.32 6.64 -17.77
N ILE A 224 -3.74 6.13 -16.72
CA ILE A 224 -3.85 6.68 -15.36
C ILE A 224 -3.15 8.05 -15.27
N PHE A 225 -2.02 8.19 -15.94
CA PHE A 225 -1.25 9.41 -16.05
C PHE A 225 -1.19 9.89 -17.51
N LEU A 226 -1.22 11.20 -17.67
CA LEU A 226 -0.81 11.80 -18.96
C LEU A 226 0.71 11.67 -19.11
N ASP A 227 1.20 11.49 -20.34
CA ASP A 227 2.63 11.47 -20.66
C ASP A 227 3.32 12.77 -20.24
N THR A 228 2.67 13.92 -20.43
CA THR A 228 3.18 15.24 -20.06
C THR A 228 3.38 15.43 -18.56
N GLU A 229 2.60 14.77 -17.71
CA GLU A 229 2.79 14.79 -16.25
C GLU A 229 3.76 13.72 -15.78
N PHE A 230 3.71 12.53 -16.38
CA PHE A 230 4.56 11.41 -16.01
C PHE A 230 6.04 11.67 -16.32
N PHE A 231 6.31 12.33 -17.45
CA PHE A 231 7.66 12.68 -17.90
C PHE A 231 8.05 14.14 -17.67
N ALA A 232 7.32 14.88 -16.83
CA ALA A 232 7.57 16.30 -16.55
C ALA A 232 8.95 16.62 -15.95
N GLY A 233 9.66 15.64 -15.39
CA GLY A 233 10.97 15.83 -14.77
C GLY A 233 10.95 16.60 -13.44
N ASN A 234 9.77 16.87 -12.88
CA ASN A 234 9.56 17.56 -11.62
C ASN A 234 9.43 16.56 -10.45
N ARG A 235 9.12 17.04 -9.24
CA ARG A 235 8.95 16.20 -8.07
C ARG A 235 7.75 15.26 -8.18
N ASP A 236 6.64 15.74 -8.73
CA ASP A 236 5.42 14.94 -8.87
C ASP A 236 5.64 13.78 -9.84
N SER A 237 6.27 14.04 -10.99
CA SER A 237 6.58 13.00 -11.97
C SER A 237 7.50 11.91 -11.40
N ARG A 238 8.45 12.27 -10.52
CA ARG A 238 9.30 11.26 -9.85
C ARG A 238 8.50 10.36 -8.92
N GLU A 239 7.56 10.91 -8.15
CA GLU A 239 6.68 10.10 -7.29
C GLU A 239 5.73 9.23 -8.12
N PHE A 240 5.23 9.72 -9.27
CA PHE A 240 4.42 8.93 -10.19
C PHE A 240 5.21 7.78 -10.80
N GLN A 241 6.44 8.03 -11.29
CA GLN A 241 7.30 7.00 -11.85
C GLN A 241 7.70 5.95 -10.81
N LYS A 242 8.05 6.36 -9.59
CA LYS A 242 8.35 5.48 -8.47
C LYS A 242 7.16 4.57 -8.17
N THR A 243 5.97 5.16 -7.98
CA THR A 243 4.74 4.41 -7.71
C THR A 243 4.40 3.44 -8.84
N ALA A 244 4.47 3.91 -10.09
CA ALA A 244 4.21 3.09 -11.27
C ALA A 244 5.16 1.90 -11.36
N SER A 245 6.43 2.09 -11.02
CA SER A 245 7.45 1.03 -11.05
C SER A 245 7.18 -0.07 -10.01
N VAL A 246 6.91 0.31 -8.76
CA VAL A 246 6.59 -0.65 -7.70
C VAL A 246 5.26 -1.36 -7.97
N MET A 247 4.19 -0.61 -8.30
CA MET A 247 2.88 -1.21 -8.57
C MET A 247 2.92 -2.16 -9.76
N LYS A 248 3.67 -1.82 -10.82
CA LYS A 248 3.83 -2.68 -12.00
C LYS A 248 4.42 -4.04 -11.61
N LEU A 249 5.50 -4.05 -10.81
CA LEU A 249 6.13 -5.28 -10.36
C LEU A 249 5.19 -6.13 -9.49
N VAL A 250 4.50 -5.49 -8.53
CA VAL A 250 3.64 -6.22 -7.59
C VAL A 250 2.40 -6.75 -8.29
N MET A 251 1.67 -5.91 -9.02
CA MET A 251 0.38 -6.30 -9.59
C MET A 251 0.50 -7.22 -10.80
N ASN A 252 1.65 -7.27 -11.45
CA ASN A 252 1.90 -8.27 -12.50
C ASN A 252 2.58 -9.54 -11.96
N GLY A 253 2.72 -9.68 -10.63
CA GLY A 253 3.24 -10.88 -9.99
C GLY A 253 4.75 -11.06 -10.08
N PHE A 254 5.50 -10.02 -10.45
CA PHE A 254 6.98 -10.05 -10.42
C PHE A 254 7.52 -9.95 -9.00
N ALA A 255 6.88 -9.16 -8.14
CA ALA A 255 7.16 -9.05 -6.71
C ALA A 255 5.93 -9.47 -5.88
N GLY A 256 6.16 -10.02 -4.69
CA GLY A 256 5.07 -10.47 -3.81
C GLY A 256 4.33 -9.32 -3.15
N ALA A 257 5.06 -8.31 -2.68
CA ALA A 257 4.52 -7.08 -2.11
C ALA A 257 5.49 -5.92 -2.34
N GLY A 258 5.00 -4.69 -2.19
CA GLY A 258 5.78 -3.49 -2.43
C GLY A 258 5.59 -2.40 -1.38
N CYS A 259 6.64 -1.61 -1.16
CA CYS A 259 6.65 -0.42 -0.32
C CYS A 259 7.05 0.79 -1.17
N VAL A 260 6.20 1.82 -1.16
CA VAL A 260 6.49 3.13 -1.79
C VAL A 260 6.66 4.15 -0.68
N GLU A 261 7.86 4.68 -0.56
CA GLU A 261 8.17 5.75 0.38
C GLU A 261 8.01 7.11 -0.30
N MET A 262 7.44 8.07 0.43
CA MET A 262 7.32 9.47 0.00
C MET A 262 7.85 10.37 1.12
N GLY A 263 8.95 11.06 0.89
CA GLY A 263 9.60 11.89 1.90
C GLY A 263 9.03 13.30 2.00
N GLY A 264 9.37 13.95 3.13
CA GLY A 264 9.09 15.35 3.37
C GLY A 264 7.70 15.64 3.93
N TYR A 265 7.13 14.73 4.70
CA TYR A 265 5.85 14.88 5.41
C TYR A 265 6.00 15.36 6.86
N ASP A 266 7.20 15.73 7.25
CA ASP A 266 7.47 16.34 8.54
C ASP A 266 7.21 17.85 8.46
N TYR A 267 5.97 18.26 8.63
CA TYR A 267 5.52 19.65 8.54
C TYR A 267 4.94 20.21 9.85
N HIS A 268 5.51 19.82 10.98
CA HIS A 268 5.11 20.28 12.32
C HIS A 268 5.43 21.76 12.61
N GLY A 269 6.09 22.46 11.71
CA GLY A 269 6.50 23.87 11.84
C GLY A 269 5.56 24.88 11.17
N GLY A 270 4.27 24.59 10.99
CA GLY A 270 3.32 25.52 10.37
C GLY A 270 3.28 25.43 8.84
N ALA A 271 3.45 24.24 8.28
CA ALA A 271 3.50 24.00 6.83
C ALA A 271 2.23 23.35 6.29
N ARG A 272 1.05 23.85 6.66
CA ARG A 272 -0.24 23.29 6.22
C ARG A 272 -0.38 23.25 4.71
N ALA A 273 -0.13 24.35 4.03
CA ALA A 273 -0.22 24.43 2.56
C ALA A 273 0.70 23.41 1.87
N GLU A 274 1.94 23.26 2.36
CA GLU A 274 2.88 22.26 1.84
C GLU A 274 2.35 20.84 2.05
N GLY A 275 1.78 20.56 3.23
CA GLY A 275 1.15 19.30 3.57
C GLY A 275 0.00 18.95 2.62
N GLU A 276 -0.91 19.90 2.35
CA GLU A 276 -2.04 19.68 1.42
C GLU A 276 -1.58 19.30 0.01
N VAL A 277 -0.52 19.94 -0.51
CA VAL A 277 0.05 19.62 -1.82
C VAL A 277 0.66 18.21 -1.83
N LYS A 278 1.41 17.85 -0.79
CA LYS A 278 2.03 16.53 -0.66
C LYS A 278 0.99 15.42 -0.46
N ASP A 279 0.01 15.64 0.40
CA ASP A 279 -1.09 14.71 0.65
C ASP A 279 -1.93 14.49 -0.62
N PHE A 280 -2.15 15.53 -1.43
CA PHE A 280 -2.83 15.40 -2.71
C PHE A 280 -2.03 14.50 -3.68
N ARG A 281 -0.72 14.71 -3.80
CA ARG A 281 0.18 13.87 -4.60
C ARG A 281 0.17 12.42 -4.12
N ALA A 282 0.27 12.19 -2.81
CA ALA A 282 0.17 10.83 -2.26
C ALA A 282 -1.17 10.19 -2.59
N GLY A 283 -2.26 10.95 -2.49
CA GLY A 283 -3.58 10.51 -2.94
C GLY A 283 -3.62 10.14 -4.42
N GLN A 284 -2.96 10.91 -5.29
CA GLN A 284 -2.84 10.57 -6.72
C GLN A 284 -2.11 9.25 -6.93
N CYS A 285 -1.02 9.00 -6.22
CA CYS A 285 -0.29 7.73 -6.27
C CYS A 285 -1.13 6.55 -5.74
N MET A 286 -1.87 6.76 -4.65
CA MET A 286 -2.81 5.76 -4.13
C MET A 286 -3.92 5.45 -5.14
N GLY A 287 -4.51 6.50 -5.74
CA GLY A 287 -5.52 6.36 -6.78
C GLY A 287 -5.00 5.63 -8.01
N ALA A 288 -3.74 5.89 -8.40
CA ALA A 288 -3.09 5.19 -9.49
C ALA A 288 -2.98 3.67 -9.23
N CYS A 289 -2.60 3.26 -8.02
CA CYS A 289 -2.56 1.85 -7.65
C CYS A 289 -3.96 1.21 -7.72
N LEU A 290 -4.98 1.89 -7.21
CA LEU A 290 -6.36 1.38 -7.19
C LEU A 290 -6.94 1.27 -8.61
N GLU A 291 -6.71 2.27 -9.48
CA GLU A 291 -7.16 2.23 -10.87
C GLU A 291 -6.42 1.19 -11.69
N TYR A 292 -5.11 1.02 -11.46
CA TYR A 292 -4.34 -0.02 -12.15
C TYR A 292 -4.82 -1.43 -11.75
N ALA A 293 -5.13 -1.64 -10.47
CA ALA A 293 -5.76 -2.88 -10.03
C ALA A 293 -7.11 -3.15 -10.72
N ALA A 294 -7.90 -2.08 -10.94
CA ALA A 294 -9.16 -2.17 -11.67
C ALA A 294 -8.96 -2.52 -13.16
N LYS A 295 -7.97 -1.91 -13.82
CA LYS A 295 -7.62 -2.24 -15.21
C LYS A 295 -7.14 -3.68 -15.37
N LEU A 296 -6.44 -4.21 -14.36
CA LEU A 296 -6.00 -5.60 -14.32
C LEU A 296 -7.09 -6.57 -13.80
N ASP A 297 -8.26 -6.06 -13.42
CA ASP A 297 -9.37 -6.85 -12.84
C ASP A 297 -8.91 -7.72 -11.65
N MET A 298 -8.10 -7.17 -10.74
CA MET A 298 -7.54 -7.89 -9.60
C MET A 298 -7.79 -7.16 -8.28
N PRO A 299 -7.96 -7.87 -7.15
CA PRO A 299 -8.07 -7.23 -5.84
C PRO A 299 -6.74 -6.64 -5.40
N LEU A 300 -6.80 -5.53 -4.65
CA LEU A 300 -5.64 -4.85 -4.08
C LEU A 300 -5.93 -4.39 -2.66
N MET A 301 -5.01 -4.65 -1.74
CA MET A 301 -4.95 -3.99 -0.44
C MET A 301 -3.82 -2.96 -0.43
N LEU A 302 -4.15 -1.72 -0.10
CA LEU A 302 -3.23 -0.59 0.01
C LEU A 302 -3.22 -0.09 1.46
N TYR A 303 -2.10 -0.24 2.17
CA TYR A 303 -1.93 0.24 3.54
C TYR A 303 -1.15 1.55 3.57
N VAL A 304 -1.64 2.52 4.34
CA VAL A 304 -1.05 3.86 4.49
C VAL A 304 -0.70 4.10 5.94
N PHE A 305 0.54 4.45 6.18
CA PHE A 305 1.09 4.71 7.51
C PHE A 305 2.17 5.79 7.47
N SER A 306 2.44 6.38 8.61
CA SER A 306 3.51 7.33 8.85
C SER A 306 4.29 6.91 10.10
N ASP A 307 5.53 7.34 10.21
CA ASP A 307 6.38 7.11 11.38
C ASP A 307 5.97 7.94 12.60
N GLY A 308 5.17 9.00 12.41
CA GLY A 308 4.68 9.86 13.48
C GLY A 308 3.31 10.46 13.21
N SER A 309 2.91 11.39 14.02
CA SER A 309 1.70 12.17 13.85
C SER A 309 1.85 13.60 14.35
N LEU A 310 0.95 14.46 13.92
CA LEU A 310 0.97 15.92 14.15
C LEU A 310 -0.27 16.37 14.91
N SER A 311 -0.17 17.54 15.53
CA SER A 311 -1.31 18.24 16.09
C SER A 311 -1.33 19.72 15.71
N SER A 312 -2.51 20.31 15.76
CA SER A 312 -2.78 21.73 15.55
C SER A 312 -3.11 22.40 16.89
N ASN A 313 -2.73 23.65 17.04
CA ASN A 313 -3.14 24.51 18.15
C ASN A 313 -4.32 25.44 17.80
N GLY A 314 -4.94 25.21 16.62
CA GLY A 314 -6.08 26.02 16.14
C GLY A 314 -5.69 27.22 15.28
N ALA A 315 -4.40 27.51 15.06
CA ALA A 315 -4.00 28.50 14.05
C ALA A 315 -4.45 28.05 12.66
N ILE A 316 -4.93 28.96 11.82
CA ILE A 316 -5.54 28.66 10.54
C ILE A 316 -4.66 29.20 9.40
N ASP A 317 -4.37 28.35 8.42
CA ASP A 317 -3.78 28.74 7.16
C ASP A 317 -4.87 29.13 6.13
N ASN A 318 -5.01 30.43 5.91
CA ASN A 318 -5.97 31.01 4.95
C ASN A 318 -5.39 31.18 3.54
N SER A 319 -4.19 30.66 3.25
CA SER A 319 -3.65 30.65 1.89
C SER A 319 -4.51 29.75 0.99
N GLY A 320 -4.35 29.89 -0.33
CA GLY A 320 -5.08 29.06 -1.30
C GLY A 320 -4.84 27.56 -1.10
N ASP A 321 -3.62 27.16 -0.82
CA ASP A 321 -3.25 25.78 -0.58
C ASP A 321 -3.54 25.31 0.86
N GLY A 322 -3.52 26.21 1.85
CA GLY A 322 -3.89 25.91 3.24
C GLY A 322 -5.38 25.65 3.45
N ARG A 323 -6.22 26.19 2.55
CA ARG A 323 -7.66 25.89 2.40
C ARG A 323 -8.49 26.18 3.67
N GLY A 324 -8.06 27.12 4.50
CA GLY A 324 -8.73 27.47 5.74
C GLY A 324 -8.65 26.40 6.83
N LYS A 325 -7.68 25.49 6.76
CA LYS A 325 -7.48 24.41 7.74
C LYS A 325 -6.45 24.79 8.80
N GLY A 326 -6.44 24.03 9.90
CA GLY A 326 -5.52 24.24 11.00
C GLY A 326 -4.07 23.95 10.62
N GLU A 327 -3.17 24.84 11.04
CA GLU A 327 -1.72 24.65 10.91
C GLU A 327 -1.22 23.51 11.78
N TRP A 328 -0.24 22.77 11.29
CA TRP A 328 0.48 21.76 12.04
C TRP A 328 1.57 22.40 12.88
N THR A 329 1.43 22.33 14.18
CA THR A 329 2.24 23.14 15.11
C THR A 329 3.11 22.34 16.05
N SER A 330 2.89 21.04 16.18
CA SER A 330 3.76 20.16 16.97
C SER A 330 3.56 18.69 16.64
N ASP A 331 4.57 17.89 16.94
CA ASP A 331 4.49 16.44 16.98
C ASP A 331 3.54 15.98 18.07
N ASN A 332 2.84 14.88 17.83
CA ASN A 332 1.87 14.36 18.78
C ASN A 332 1.63 12.85 18.61
N SER A 333 2.17 12.06 19.52
CA SER A 333 2.00 10.60 19.49
C SER A 333 0.56 10.11 19.70
N SER A 334 -0.35 10.97 20.22
CA SER A 334 -1.71 10.54 20.56
C SER A 334 -2.75 10.76 19.46
N THR A 335 -2.42 11.52 18.42
CA THR A 335 -3.32 11.77 17.27
C THR A 335 -3.09 10.78 16.12
N ALA A 336 -2.21 9.81 16.31
CA ALA A 336 -1.78 8.88 15.28
C ALA A 336 -2.90 7.92 14.86
N GLY A 337 -2.88 7.58 13.59
CA GLY A 337 -3.73 6.56 12.99
C GLY A 337 -3.20 6.18 11.63
N SER A 338 -3.44 4.95 11.26
CA SER A 338 -3.18 4.44 9.93
C SER A 338 -4.48 3.92 9.31
N PHE A 339 -4.48 3.70 8.02
CA PHE A 339 -5.65 3.13 7.34
C PHE A 339 -5.21 2.26 6.16
N PHE A 340 -6.10 1.38 5.74
CA PHE A 340 -5.94 0.67 4.51
C PHE A 340 -7.20 0.75 3.65
N LEU A 341 -6.99 0.73 2.34
CA LEU A 341 -8.04 0.64 1.35
C LEU A 341 -7.94 -0.71 0.65
N VAL A 342 -9.11 -1.27 0.30
CA VAL A 342 -9.20 -2.51 -0.45
C VAL A 342 -10.08 -2.25 -1.67
N TYR A 343 -9.54 -2.47 -2.85
CA TYR A 343 -10.29 -2.59 -4.09
C TYR A 343 -10.62 -4.07 -4.32
N ASN A 344 -11.84 -4.36 -4.70
CA ASN A 344 -12.27 -5.70 -5.10
C ASN A 344 -13.06 -5.64 -6.40
N PRO A 345 -12.64 -6.34 -7.46
CA PRO A 345 -13.31 -6.25 -8.76
C PRO A 345 -14.74 -6.82 -8.71
N PRO A 346 -15.65 -6.32 -9.57
CA PRO A 346 -17.05 -6.79 -9.62
C PRO A 346 -17.19 -8.31 -9.77
N ARG A 347 -16.29 -8.97 -10.53
CA ARG A 347 -16.30 -10.43 -10.69
C ARG A 347 -16.10 -11.22 -9.40
N LEU A 348 -15.51 -10.59 -8.38
CA LEU A 348 -15.30 -11.16 -7.04
C LEU A 348 -16.28 -10.60 -5.99
N GLY A 349 -17.37 -9.99 -6.43
CA GLY A 349 -18.43 -9.48 -5.56
C GLY A 349 -18.42 -7.96 -5.38
N GLY A 350 -17.46 -7.24 -5.95
CA GLY A 350 -17.40 -5.78 -5.87
C GLY A 350 -16.95 -5.27 -4.50
N ARG A 351 -17.45 -4.11 -4.08
CA ARG A 351 -17.03 -3.43 -2.84
C ARG A 351 -16.90 -4.41 -1.65
N PRO A 352 -15.74 -4.47 -0.99
CA PRO A 352 -15.54 -5.33 0.18
C PRO A 352 -16.61 -5.11 1.25
N VAL A 353 -17.20 -6.19 1.74
CA VAL A 353 -18.26 -6.17 2.73
C VAL A 353 -17.63 -6.11 4.12
N LEU A 354 -18.04 -5.12 4.93
CA LEU A 354 -17.63 -5.06 6.33
C LEU A 354 -18.23 -6.24 7.11
N LYS A 355 -17.46 -6.76 8.05
CA LYS A 355 -17.97 -7.73 9.01
C LYS A 355 -19.02 -7.12 9.92
N GLY A 356 -19.90 -7.96 10.47
CA GLY A 356 -20.97 -7.57 11.38
C GLY A 356 -22.34 -7.64 10.74
N ALA A 357 -23.32 -8.07 11.55
CA ALA A 357 -24.71 -8.23 11.13
C ALA A 357 -25.51 -6.90 11.17
N THR A 358 -25.05 -5.96 11.97
CA THR A 358 -25.68 -4.64 12.16
C THR A 358 -24.74 -3.52 11.69
N LEU A 359 -25.31 -2.36 11.40
CA LEU A 359 -24.52 -1.19 11.04
C LEU A 359 -23.50 -0.81 12.13
N ASP A 360 -23.90 -0.89 13.40
CA ASP A 360 -23.00 -0.59 14.53
C ASP A 360 -21.81 -1.57 14.60
N GLU A 361 -22.04 -2.85 14.35
CA GLU A 361 -20.96 -3.82 14.25
C GLU A 361 -20.06 -3.54 13.06
N GLN A 362 -20.62 -3.26 11.88
CA GLN A 362 -19.87 -2.92 10.69
C GLN A 362 -18.98 -1.69 10.89
N LEU A 363 -19.49 -0.64 11.55
CA LEU A 363 -18.72 0.56 11.85
C LEU A 363 -17.55 0.30 12.82
N ARG A 364 -17.72 -0.64 13.75
CA ARG A 364 -16.64 -1.08 14.66
C ARG A 364 -15.57 -1.90 13.92
N HIS A 365 -15.95 -2.69 12.92
CA HIS A 365 -15.02 -3.38 12.03
C HIS A 365 -14.33 -2.44 11.05
N GLN A 366 -14.98 -1.33 10.68
CA GLN A 366 -14.38 -0.31 9.84
C GLN A 366 -13.40 0.59 10.59
N GLN A 367 -13.56 0.71 11.91
CA GLN A 367 -12.66 1.44 12.79
C GLN A 367 -12.14 0.51 13.89
N LEU A 368 -10.93 0.00 13.74
CA LEU A 368 -10.31 -0.96 14.64
C LEU A 368 -9.63 -0.25 15.83
N GLY A 369 -10.41 0.17 16.77
CA GLY A 369 -10.05 1.04 17.89
C GLY A 369 -10.80 2.36 17.83
N TYR A 370 -10.52 3.28 18.76
CA TYR A 370 -11.19 4.58 18.79
C TYR A 370 -10.38 5.67 19.50
N MET A 371 -10.81 6.92 19.34
CA MET A 371 -10.28 8.08 20.04
C MET A 371 -11.28 8.59 21.08
N ASP A 372 -10.80 9.30 22.10
CA ASP A 372 -11.68 10.07 22.98
C ASP A 372 -12.23 11.32 22.26
N ALA A 373 -13.15 12.02 22.92
CA ALA A 373 -13.76 13.20 22.35
C ALA A 373 -12.74 14.31 22.00
N GLY A 374 -11.60 14.35 22.70
CA GLY A 374 -10.51 15.31 22.50
C GLY A 374 -9.48 14.90 21.44
N GLY A 375 -9.73 13.84 20.66
CA GLY A 375 -8.85 13.41 19.58
C GLY A 375 -7.57 12.72 20.04
N SER A 376 -7.64 11.95 21.14
CA SER A 376 -6.52 11.11 21.57
C SER A 376 -6.90 9.63 21.51
N VAL A 377 -6.00 8.83 20.94
CA VAL A 377 -6.15 7.36 20.86
C VAL A 377 -6.40 6.75 22.25
N GLN A 378 -7.44 5.97 22.37
CA GLN A 378 -7.75 5.21 23.58
C GLN A 378 -6.89 3.95 23.64
N ARG A 379 -5.86 4.00 24.49
CA ARG A 379 -4.80 2.99 24.59
C ARG A 379 -5.28 1.58 24.92
N ALA A 380 -6.39 1.48 25.64
CA ALA A 380 -6.98 0.21 26.07
C ALA A 380 -8.04 -0.31 25.08
N ALA A 381 -8.33 0.41 24.00
CA ALA A 381 -9.38 0.03 23.04
C ALA A 381 -9.06 -1.28 22.32
N THR A 382 -7.79 -1.47 21.95
CA THR A 382 -7.30 -2.66 21.25
C THR A 382 -5.84 -2.94 21.63
N PRO A 383 -5.34 -4.17 21.42
CA PRO A 383 -3.92 -4.48 21.65
C PRO A 383 -2.97 -3.60 20.84
N MET A 384 -3.37 -3.18 19.62
CA MET A 384 -2.54 -2.35 18.74
C MET A 384 -2.60 -0.86 19.09
N ALA A 385 -3.56 -0.38 19.85
CA ALA A 385 -3.75 1.05 20.11
C ALA A 385 -2.54 1.76 20.76
N ASN A 386 -1.69 1.01 21.46
CA ASN A 386 -0.47 1.51 22.11
C ASN A 386 0.76 0.63 21.83
N ASN A 387 0.74 -0.10 20.71
CA ASN A 387 1.85 -0.97 20.33
C ASN A 387 1.94 -1.12 18.81
N VAL A 388 2.91 -0.46 18.19
CA VAL A 388 3.07 -0.44 16.72
C VAL A 388 3.48 -1.81 16.14
N ASN A 389 4.15 -2.70 16.91
CA ASN A 389 4.37 -4.08 16.45
C ASN A 389 3.04 -4.84 16.31
N LEU A 390 2.12 -4.64 17.26
CA LEU A 390 0.79 -5.25 17.18
C LEU A 390 -0.09 -4.58 16.11
N LEU A 391 0.13 -3.30 15.82
CA LEU A 391 -0.48 -2.65 14.66
C LEU A 391 -0.06 -3.36 13.37
N VAL A 392 1.23 -3.63 13.19
CA VAL A 392 1.71 -4.39 12.02
C VAL A 392 1.08 -5.78 11.97
N ASN A 393 1.03 -6.49 13.09
CA ASN A 393 0.39 -7.81 13.15
C ASN A 393 -1.10 -7.75 12.78
N SER A 394 -1.79 -6.66 13.11
CA SER A 394 -3.20 -6.48 12.71
C SER A 394 -3.36 -6.22 11.20
N ILE A 395 -2.39 -5.58 10.55
CA ILE A 395 -2.40 -5.42 9.09
C ILE A 395 -2.20 -6.77 8.39
N VAL A 396 -1.25 -7.58 8.87
CA VAL A 396 -1.06 -8.95 8.37
C VAL A 396 -2.32 -9.80 8.57
N LEU A 397 -2.98 -9.67 9.75
CA LEU A 397 -4.25 -10.33 10.04
C LEU A 397 -5.33 -9.93 9.02
N ASN A 398 -5.50 -8.64 8.74
CA ASN A 398 -6.49 -8.15 7.79
C ASN A 398 -6.19 -8.60 6.36
N TYR A 399 -4.92 -8.60 5.95
CA TYR A 399 -4.51 -9.16 4.66
C TYR A 399 -4.91 -10.64 4.53
N MET A 400 -4.60 -11.45 5.53
CA MET A 400 -4.96 -12.88 5.55
C MET A 400 -6.47 -13.11 5.67
N ALA A 401 -7.19 -12.23 6.36
CA ALA A 401 -8.65 -12.28 6.45
C ALA A 401 -9.32 -12.13 5.08
N LEU A 402 -8.80 -11.26 4.21
CA LEU A 402 -9.28 -11.13 2.83
C LEU A 402 -9.15 -12.42 2.03
N HIS A 403 -8.23 -13.31 2.43
CA HIS A 403 -8.03 -14.65 1.85
C HIS A 403 -8.77 -15.78 2.59
N GLY A 404 -9.55 -15.47 3.62
CA GLY A 404 -10.24 -16.48 4.45
C GLY A 404 -9.32 -17.28 5.37
N GLN A 405 -8.06 -16.88 5.56
CA GLN A 405 -7.03 -17.65 6.27
C GLN A 405 -6.98 -17.43 7.79
N VAL A 406 -7.87 -16.63 8.34
CA VAL A 406 -7.92 -16.41 9.81
C VAL A 406 -8.63 -17.56 10.51
N THR A 407 -9.74 -18.04 9.96
CA THR A 407 -10.54 -19.14 10.51
C THR A 407 -9.84 -20.50 10.42
N THR A 408 -8.87 -20.65 9.54
CA THR A 408 -8.09 -21.89 9.35
C THR A 408 -6.91 -22.02 10.32
N GLY A 409 -6.60 -20.96 11.08
CA GLY A 409 -5.46 -20.92 12.00
C GLY A 409 -4.13 -20.56 11.34
N ASP A 410 -4.11 -20.32 10.03
CA ASP A 410 -2.88 -20.00 9.26
C ASP A 410 -2.19 -18.74 9.77
N PHE A 411 -2.96 -17.71 10.17
CA PHE A 411 -2.39 -16.50 10.76
C PHE A 411 -1.55 -16.80 12.02
N ALA A 412 -2.09 -17.59 12.96
CA ALA A 412 -1.36 -17.97 14.16
C ALA A 412 -0.13 -18.84 13.86
N ALA A 413 -0.22 -19.69 12.83
CA ALA A 413 0.86 -20.58 12.43
C ALA A 413 2.11 -19.82 11.95
N ILE A 414 1.97 -18.65 11.31
CA ILE A 414 3.10 -17.79 10.92
C ILE A 414 3.95 -17.44 12.14
N TYR A 415 3.32 -16.94 13.19
CA TYR A 415 4.02 -16.51 14.42
C TYR A 415 4.58 -17.68 15.21
N GLN A 416 3.85 -18.79 15.26
CA GLN A 416 4.34 -20.05 15.87
C GLN A 416 5.60 -20.55 15.15
N GLY A 417 5.64 -20.47 13.83
CA GLY A 417 6.82 -20.83 13.03
C GLY A 417 8.05 -19.97 13.36
N LEU A 418 7.85 -18.75 13.84
CA LEU A 418 8.90 -17.85 14.31
C LEU A 418 9.22 -18.05 15.82
N GLY A 419 8.54 -18.95 16.50
CA GLY A 419 8.70 -19.18 17.94
C GLY A 419 8.12 -18.05 18.82
N ILE A 420 7.18 -17.24 18.31
CA ILE A 420 6.56 -16.12 19.03
C ILE A 420 5.03 -16.19 18.95
N GLY A 421 4.34 -15.41 19.79
CA GLY A 421 2.90 -15.18 19.67
C GLY A 421 2.59 -13.91 18.84
N HIS A 422 1.44 -13.89 18.17
CA HIS A 422 0.99 -12.70 17.43
C HIS A 422 0.53 -11.55 18.33
N GLY A 423 0.25 -11.79 19.62
CA GLY A 423 -0.07 -10.76 20.62
C GLY A 423 -1.45 -10.10 20.53
N LEU A 424 -2.29 -10.49 19.57
CA LEU A 424 -3.63 -9.89 19.36
C LEU A 424 -4.75 -10.55 20.22
N GLY A 425 -4.42 -11.59 21.01
CA GLY A 425 -5.40 -12.33 21.79
C GLY A 425 -6.13 -13.40 20.99
N SER A 426 -7.17 -13.99 21.58
CA SER A 426 -7.90 -15.12 20.97
C SER A 426 -9.06 -14.70 20.07
N ASP A 427 -9.58 -13.50 20.23
CA ASP A 427 -10.69 -12.97 19.44
C ASP A 427 -10.17 -12.18 18.26
N LEU A 428 -9.64 -12.88 17.25
CA LEU A 428 -9.06 -12.27 16.06
C LEU A 428 -10.12 -11.64 15.16
N ASP A 429 -11.34 -12.18 15.20
CA ASP A 429 -12.44 -11.68 14.38
C ASP A 429 -12.75 -10.21 14.66
N ARG A 430 -12.68 -9.81 15.93
CA ARG A 430 -12.86 -8.42 16.36
C ARG A 430 -11.93 -7.43 15.68
N PHE A 431 -10.75 -7.87 15.22
CA PHE A 431 -9.72 -7.03 14.62
C PHE A 431 -9.61 -7.21 13.10
N THR A 432 -10.58 -7.86 12.48
CA THR A 432 -10.69 -8.00 11.02
C THR A 432 -11.80 -7.11 10.49
N ALA A 433 -11.53 -6.35 9.41
CA ALA A 433 -12.47 -5.38 8.88
C ALA A 433 -13.52 -6.00 7.94
N PHE A 434 -13.11 -6.93 7.09
CA PHE A 434 -13.90 -7.39 5.95
C PHE A 434 -14.13 -8.88 5.96
N GLU A 435 -15.25 -9.27 5.32
CA GLU A 435 -15.45 -10.65 4.87
C GLU A 435 -14.41 -11.03 3.80
N PRO A 436 -14.06 -12.31 3.65
CA PRO A 436 -13.14 -12.76 2.63
C PRO A 436 -13.58 -12.38 1.21
N ILE A 437 -12.66 -11.86 0.40
CA ILE A 437 -12.90 -11.51 -1.01
C ILE A 437 -12.33 -12.54 -1.98
N VAL A 438 -11.35 -13.32 -1.55
CA VAL A 438 -10.81 -14.47 -2.27
C VAL A 438 -10.80 -15.68 -1.36
N ASN A 439 -11.14 -16.84 -1.90
CA ASN A 439 -11.14 -18.08 -1.12
C ASN A 439 -9.83 -18.85 -1.36
N GLY A 440 -9.12 -19.12 -0.28
CA GLY A 440 -7.97 -20.00 -0.30
C GLY A 440 -6.64 -19.32 0.01
N THR A 441 -5.56 -20.08 -0.14
CA THR A 441 -4.19 -19.60 0.04
C THR A 441 -3.89 -18.43 -0.88
N VAL A 442 -3.13 -17.47 -0.38
CA VAL A 442 -2.50 -16.44 -1.21
C VAL A 442 -1.86 -17.17 -2.40
N PRO A 443 -2.21 -16.82 -3.65
CA PRO A 443 -1.65 -17.52 -4.79
C PRO A 443 -0.12 -17.44 -4.73
N VAL A 444 0.53 -18.57 -4.62
CA VAL A 444 1.95 -18.66 -4.86
C VAL A 444 2.10 -18.42 -6.36
N ALA A 445 2.66 -17.27 -6.72
CA ALA A 445 2.87 -16.88 -8.10
C ALA A 445 3.81 -17.84 -8.83
#